data_68ed0ddb6468e578d019b7a0e3b56e3f
#
_entry.id   68ed0ddb6468e578d019b7a0e3b56e3f
#
_cell.length_a   1.000
_cell.length_b   1.000
_cell.length_c   1.000
_cell.angle_alpha   90.00
_cell.angle_beta   90.00
_cell.angle_gamma   90.00
#
_symmetry.space_group_name_H-M   'P 1'
#
loop_
_entity.id
_entity.type
_entity.pdbx_description
1 polymer ?
#
loop_
_entity_poly.entity_id
_entity_poly.type
_entity_poly.pdbx_seq_one_letter_code
_entity_poly.pdbx_strand_id
1 'polypeptide(L)'
;KENHVFCAAYRADQFEELLQYADHIVFNSPHQLAKFGPAAKAAGKSVGLRVDPEYSTQEGHEIYDPCAPGSRLGTTRAQWDAAAAQHPDLPDLLDGLHFHTLCEQDSDALAATLPALEAKFGDLLPRMKWLNFGGGHHITRPDYDLATLEKCITGTQEKYGVQVYLEPGEAWALNAGYLVTTVLDTLQN
;
A
#
# COMPACT_ATOMS: atom_id res chain seq x y z
N LYS A 1 11.67 -14.37 8.16
CA LYS A 1 11.04 -13.72 7.01
C LYS A 1 9.57 -13.47 7.35
N GLU A 2 9.04 -12.33 6.98
CA GLU A 2 7.65 -11.95 7.17
C GLU A 2 6.93 -11.98 5.83
N ASN A 3 5.71 -12.49 5.83
CA ASN A 3 4.84 -12.51 4.64
C ASN A 3 3.77 -11.43 4.79
N HIS A 4 3.86 -10.39 3.98
CA HIS A 4 2.85 -9.34 3.88
C HIS A 4 1.89 -9.67 2.75
N VAL A 5 0.60 -9.65 3.03
CA VAL A 5 -0.43 -9.98 2.04
C VAL A 5 -1.43 -8.84 1.92
N PHE A 6 -1.60 -8.37 0.69
CA PHE A 6 -2.66 -7.46 0.29
C PHE A 6 -3.52 -8.11 -0.80
N CYS A 7 -4.83 -7.97 -0.67
CA CYS A 7 -5.79 -8.31 -1.71
C CYS A 7 -6.91 -7.28 -1.76
N ALA A 8 -7.29 -6.85 -2.96
CA ALA A 8 -8.38 -5.89 -3.13
C ALA A 8 -9.72 -6.44 -2.59
N ALA A 9 -9.92 -7.77 -2.61
CA ALA A 9 -11.08 -8.43 -2.03
C ALA A 9 -10.72 -9.86 -1.56
N TYR A 10 -10.72 -10.09 -0.26
CA TYR A 10 -10.50 -11.42 0.31
C TYR A 10 -11.74 -12.30 0.19
N ARG A 11 -11.52 -13.55 -0.19
CA ARG A 11 -12.55 -14.58 -0.22
C ARG A 11 -12.70 -15.20 1.16
N ALA A 12 -13.95 -15.33 1.62
CA ALA A 12 -14.24 -15.88 2.95
C ALA A 12 -13.86 -17.36 3.06
N ASP A 13 -14.01 -18.13 1.98
CA ASP A 13 -13.69 -19.57 1.92
C ASP A 13 -12.17 -19.86 1.88
N GLN A 14 -11.31 -18.84 1.69
CA GLN A 14 -9.86 -18.98 1.65
C GLN A 14 -9.16 -18.26 2.80
N PHE A 15 -9.91 -17.53 3.63
CA PHE A 15 -9.30 -16.65 4.62
C PHE A 15 -8.62 -17.43 5.76
N GLU A 16 -9.17 -18.56 6.17
CA GLU A 16 -8.54 -19.44 7.19
C GLU A 16 -7.21 -20.03 6.71
N GLU A 17 -7.12 -20.39 5.42
CA GLU A 17 -5.87 -20.85 4.82
C GLU A 17 -4.84 -19.72 4.78
N LEU A 18 -5.24 -18.49 4.43
CA LEU A 18 -4.39 -17.30 4.44
C LEU A 18 -3.75 -17.07 5.81
N LEU A 19 -4.49 -17.26 6.89
CA LEU A 19 -4.01 -17.10 8.26
C LEU A 19 -2.85 -18.04 8.61
N GLN A 20 -2.63 -19.12 7.87
CA GLN A 20 -1.56 -20.08 8.17
C GLN A 20 -0.18 -19.57 7.74
N TYR A 21 -0.10 -18.71 6.71
CA TYR A 21 1.17 -18.25 6.16
C TYR A 21 1.37 -16.74 6.10
N ALA A 22 0.31 -15.94 6.29
CA ALA A 22 0.45 -14.49 6.37
C ALA A 22 0.89 -14.07 7.77
N ASP A 23 1.80 -13.11 7.86
CA ASP A 23 2.20 -12.44 9.09
C ASP A 23 1.53 -11.08 9.21
N HIS A 24 1.48 -10.32 8.10
CA HIS A 24 0.78 -9.06 7.97
C HIS A 24 -0.33 -9.18 6.94
N ILE A 25 -1.54 -8.75 7.28
CA ILE A 25 -2.71 -8.77 6.39
C ILE A 25 -3.24 -7.36 6.23
N VAL A 26 -3.19 -6.85 5.00
CA VAL A 26 -3.66 -5.51 4.64
C VAL A 26 -5.04 -5.61 4.00
N PHE A 27 -6.03 -4.98 4.61
CA PHE A 27 -7.40 -4.89 4.07
C PHE A 27 -7.57 -3.67 3.18
N ASN A 28 -8.34 -3.82 2.13
CA ASN A 28 -8.56 -2.75 1.15
C ASN A 28 -9.67 -1.77 1.57
N SER A 29 -10.54 -2.17 2.49
CA SER A 29 -11.67 -1.36 2.93
C SER A 29 -12.02 -1.59 4.40
N PRO A 30 -12.68 -0.62 5.06
CA PRO A 30 -13.19 -0.79 6.41
C PRO A 30 -14.18 -1.95 6.55
N HIS A 31 -14.95 -2.24 5.49
CA HIS A 31 -15.84 -3.40 5.48
C HIS A 31 -15.08 -4.73 5.59
N GLN A 32 -13.98 -4.87 4.84
CA GLN A 32 -13.13 -6.06 4.96
C GLN A 32 -12.43 -6.13 6.33
N LEU A 33 -11.95 -4.99 6.84
CA LEU A 33 -11.37 -4.91 8.17
C LEU A 33 -12.37 -5.36 9.25
N ALA A 34 -13.60 -4.86 9.21
CA ALA A 34 -14.66 -5.27 10.14
C ALA A 34 -14.97 -6.76 10.05
N LYS A 35 -15.01 -7.31 8.82
CA LYS A 35 -15.38 -8.69 8.57
C LYS A 35 -14.28 -9.68 8.96
N PHE A 36 -13.05 -9.41 8.64
CA PHE A 36 -11.93 -10.35 8.75
C PHE A 36 -10.89 -9.99 9.83
N GLY A 37 -10.84 -8.71 10.21
CA GLY A 37 -9.87 -8.20 11.18
C GLY A 37 -9.91 -8.91 12.53
N PRO A 38 -11.08 -9.15 13.14
CA PRO A 38 -11.15 -9.88 14.41
C PRO A 38 -10.54 -11.29 14.33
N ALA A 39 -10.79 -12.04 13.25
CA ALA A 39 -10.20 -13.36 13.06
C ALA A 39 -8.67 -13.29 12.85
N ALA A 40 -8.21 -12.30 12.08
CA ALA A 40 -6.77 -12.08 11.90
C ALA A 40 -6.07 -11.74 13.23
N LYS A 41 -6.66 -10.86 14.04
CA LYS A 41 -6.13 -10.51 15.38
C LYS A 41 -6.14 -11.71 16.31
N ALA A 42 -7.22 -12.50 16.33
CA ALA A 42 -7.31 -13.72 17.14
C ALA A 42 -6.25 -14.77 16.75
N ALA A 43 -5.86 -14.81 15.47
CA ALA A 43 -4.78 -15.64 14.96
C ALA A 43 -3.38 -15.02 15.18
N GLY A 44 -3.28 -13.90 15.91
CA GLY A 44 -2.00 -13.23 16.20
C GLY A 44 -1.35 -12.51 15.02
N LYS A 45 -2.14 -12.19 13.97
CA LYS A 45 -1.62 -11.52 12.78
C LYS A 45 -1.57 -10.01 12.97
N SER A 46 -0.60 -9.37 12.31
CA SER A 46 -0.53 -7.92 12.19
C SER A 46 -1.53 -7.45 11.12
N VAL A 47 -2.37 -6.48 11.48
CA VAL A 47 -3.49 -6.04 10.66
C VAL A 47 -3.28 -4.62 10.17
N GLY A 48 -3.47 -4.39 8.88
CA GLY A 48 -3.37 -3.08 8.27
C GLY A 48 -4.56 -2.73 7.38
N LEU A 49 -4.65 -1.44 7.09
CA LEU A 49 -5.60 -0.89 6.15
C LEU A 49 -4.85 -0.18 5.02
N ARG A 50 -5.20 -0.51 3.77
CA ARG A 50 -4.78 0.28 2.63
C ARG A 50 -5.61 1.56 2.59
N VAL A 51 -4.93 2.69 2.64
CA VAL A 51 -5.54 4.02 2.57
C VAL A 51 -5.26 4.67 1.22
N ASP A 52 -6.20 5.50 0.78
CA ASP A 52 -6.07 6.34 -0.40
C ASP A 52 -5.95 7.81 0.06
N PRO A 53 -4.77 8.44 -0.08
CA PRO A 53 -4.59 9.84 0.25
C PRO A 53 -5.30 10.77 -0.74
N GLU A 54 -5.94 10.24 -1.80
CA GLU A 54 -6.60 11.02 -2.87
C GLU A 54 -5.66 12.09 -3.44
N TYR A 55 -4.42 11.71 -3.60
CA TYR A 55 -3.33 12.52 -4.16
C TYR A 55 -2.52 11.67 -5.14
N SER A 56 -2.36 12.17 -6.34
CA SER A 56 -1.60 11.52 -7.40
C SER A 56 -0.48 12.42 -7.91
N THR A 57 0.64 11.76 -8.21
CA THR A 57 1.78 12.34 -8.94
C THR A 57 1.85 11.78 -10.36
N GLN A 58 0.84 11.01 -10.81
CA GLN A 58 0.78 10.46 -12.16
C GLN A 58 0.28 11.52 -13.14
N GLU A 59 1.13 11.97 -14.05
CA GLU A 59 0.75 12.92 -15.09
C GLU A 59 0.35 12.20 -16.37
N GLY A 60 -0.90 12.43 -16.82
CA GLY A 60 -1.37 12.01 -18.15
C GLY A 60 -1.71 10.51 -18.32
N HIS A 61 -1.71 9.71 -17.26
CA HIS A 61 -1.94 8.27 -17.35
C HIS A 61 -2.90 7.77 -16.26
N GLU A 62 -4.16 8.21 -16.28
CA GLU A 62 -5.19 7.81 -15.29
C GLU A 62 -5.31 6.29 -15.13
N ILE A 63 -5.02 5.50 -16.16
CA ILE A 63 -5.09 4.04 -16.11
C ILE A 63 -4.06 3.42 -15.16
N TYR A 64 -2.96 4.13 -14.90
CA TYR A 64 -1.89 3.69 -13.99
C TYR A 64 -1.92 4.41 -12.64
N ASP A 65 -2.93 5.27 -12.43
CA ASP A 65 -3.08 6.04 -11.20
C ASP A 65 -3.92 5.26 -10.18
N PRO A 66 -3.30 4.72 -9.10
CA PRO A 66 -4.03 4.01 -8.05
C PRO A 66 -4.99 4.91 -7.26
N CYS A 67 -4.80 6.23 -7.30
CA CYS A 67 -5.58 7.23 -6.59
C CYS A 67 -6.51 8.03 -7.51
N ALA A 68 -6.69 7.60 -8.77
CA ALA A 68 -7.63 8.24 -9.69
C ALA A 68 -9.07 8.24 -9.14
N PRO A 69 -9.86 9.26 -9.46
CA PRO A 69 -11.28 9.28 -9.08
C PRO A 69 -12.00 8.00 -9.52
N GLY A 70 -12.68 7.34 -8.58
CA GLY A 70 -13.36 6.06 -8.82
C GLY A 70 -12.45 4.83 -8.72
N SER A 71 -11.22 4.97 -8.29
CA SER A 71 -10.35 3.82 -7.96
C SER A 71 -11.01 2.93 -6.91
N ARG A 72 -10.89 1.60 -7.12
CA ARG A 72 -11.35 0.61 -6.14
C ARG A 72 -10.28 0.27 -5.07
N LEU A 73 -9.11 0.92 -5.13
CA LEU A 73 -7.96 0.56 -4.32
C LEU A 73 -7.76 1.56 -3.18
N GLY A 74 -7.83 1.02 -1.98
CA GLY A 74 -7.64 1.81 -0.76
C GLY A 74 -8.92 2.48 -0.24
N THR A 75 -8.81 2.98 0.96
CA THR A 75 -9.88 3.61 1.73
C THR A 75 -9.63 5.11 1.79
N THR A 76 -10.56 5.91 1.30
CA THR A 76 -10.49 7.37 1.46
C THR A 76 -10.75 7.79 2.91
N ARG A 77 -10.35 9.01 3.28
CA ARG A 77 -10.61 9.54 4.63
C ARG A 77 -12.12 9.54 4.96
N ALA A 78 -12.95 9.96 4.03
CA ALA A 78 -14.40 9.98 4.23
C ALA A 78 -15.00 8.60 4.48
N GLN A 79 -14.51 7.57 3.76
CA GLN A 79 -14.94 6.18 3.98
C GLN A 79 -14.49 5.66 5.36
N TRP A 80 -13.27 6.00 5.78
CA TRP A 80 -12.78 5.65 7.10
C TRP A 80 -13.62 6.28 8.21
N ASP A 81 -13.85 7.59 8.16
CA ASP A 81 -14.60 8.30 9.18
C ASP A 81 -16.04 7.77 9.30
N ALA A 82 -16.70 7.52 8.17
CA ALA A 82 -18.04 6.96 8.17
C ALA A 82 -18.09 5.56 8.80
N ALA A 83 -17.08 4.71 8.53
CA ALA A 83 -17.00 3.38 9.09
C ALA A 83 -16.65 3.39 10.58
N ALA A 84 -15.70 4.21 11.00
CA ALA A 84 -15.30 4.35 12.41
C ALA A 84 -16.42 4.92 13.28
N ALA A 85 -17.26 5.79 12.73
CA ALA A 85 -18.45 6.28 13.42
C ALA A 85 -19.49 5.16 13.66
N GLN A 86 -19.60 4.18 12.76
CA GLN A 86 -20.51 3.03 12.88
C GLN A 86 -19.91 1.89 13.71
N HIS A 87 -18.60 1.75 13.68
CA HIS A 87 -17.82 0.69 14.31
C HIS A 87 -16.63 1.30 15.09
N PRO A 88 -16.86 1.82 16.30
CA PRO A 88 -15.83 2.53 17.08
C PRO A 88 -14.61 1.67 17.47
N ASP A 89 -14.72 0.36 17.36
CA ASP A 89 -13.68 -0.64 17.62
C ASP A 89 -12.72 -0.86 16.45
N LEU A 90 -13.06 -0.40 15.24
CA LEU A 90 -12.20 -0.58 14.04
C LEU A 90 -10.78 -0.05 14.21
N PRO A 91 -10.56 1.14 14.81
CA PRO A 91 -9.21 1.65 15.01
C PRO A 91 -8.33 0.76 15.89
N ASP A 92 -8.92 -0.03 16.80
CA ASP A 92 -8.20 -0.90 17.72
C ASP A 92 -7.73 -2.20 17.05
N LEU A 93 -8.26 -2.51 15.89
CA LEU A 93 -7.80 -3.64 15.07
C LEU A 93 -6.51 -3.33 14.31
N LEU A 94 -6.19 -2.04 14.06
CA LEU A 94 -5.08 -1.65 13.22
C LEU A 94 -3.73 -1.71 13.94
N ASP A 95 -2.77 -2.34 13.29
CA ASP A 95 -1.35 -2.29 13.65
C ASP A 95 -0.56 -1.42 12.68
N GLY A 96 -1.07 -1.16 11.47
CA GLY A 96 -0.38 -0.34 10.49
C GLY A 96 -1.28 0.17 9.36
N LEU A 97 -0.71 1.08 8.58
CA LEU A 97 -1.32 1.58 7.35
C LEU A 97 -0.45 1.23 6.14
N HIS A 98 -1.09 1.09 5.01
CA HIS A 98 -0.47 0.89 3.71
C HIS A 98 -1.05 1.89 2.72
N PHE A 99 -0.21 2.47 1.87
CA PHE A 99 -0.66 3.19 0.67
C PHE A 99 0.21 2.79 -0.53
N HIS A 100 -0.34 2.91 -1.72
CA HIS A 100 0.38 2.62 -2.95
C HIS A 100 -0.12 3.60 -4.00
N THR A 101 0.62 4.68 -4.20
CA THR A 101 0.27 5.83 -5.04
C THR A 101 1.14 5.97 -6.26
N LEU A 102 2.31 5.33 -6.25
CA LEU A 102 3.32 5.45 -7.29
C LEU A 102 3.17 4.34 -8.35
N CYS A 103 3.55 4.65 -9.58
CA CYS A 103 3.79 3.69 -10.63
C CYS A 103 5.01 4.17 -11.42
N GLU A 104 6.12 3.43 -11.31
CA GLU A 104 7.37 3.71 -12.01
C GLU A 104 7.89 5.15 -11.81
N GLN A 105 7.92 5.61 -10.56
CA GLN A 105 8.32 6.98 -10.21
C GLN A 105 9.54 7.04 -9.31
N ASP A 106 10.15 8.23 -9.24
CA ASP A 106 11.29 8.54 -8.39
C ASP A 106 10.84 8.96 -6.98
N SER A 107 11.77 9.15 -6.08
CA SER A 107 11.54 9.46 -4.66
C SER A 107 10.93 10.85 -4.41
N ASP A 108 11.04 11.79 -5.34
CA ASP A 108 10.35 13.08 -5.30
C ASP A 108 8.84 12.93 -5.29
N ALA A 109 8.30 11.96 -6.06
CA ALA A 109 6.88 11.62 -6.05
C ALA A 109 6.43 11.09 -4.68
N LEU A 110 7.25 10.27 -4.01
CA LEU A 110 6.98 9.85 -2.64
C LEU A 110 7.02 11.04 -1.67
N ALA A 111 8.05 11.90 -1.78
CA ALA A 111 8.18 13.08 -0.93
C ALA A 111 6.98 14.05 -1.07
N ALA A 112 6.42 14.16 -2.28
CA ALA A 112 5.20 14.93 -2.53
C ALA A 112 3.93 14.26 -1.96
N THR A 113 3.88 12.92 -1.92
CA THR A 113 2.72 12.14 -1.45
C THR A 113 2.59 12.14 0.08
N LEU A 114 3.71 12.06 0.80
CA LEU A 114 3.70 11.94 2.27
C LEU A 114 2.93 13.07 3.00
N PRO A 115 3.05 14.35 2.62
CA PRO A 115 2.24 15.41 3.23
C PRO A 115 0.72 15.23 3.02
N ALA A 116 0.30 14.71 1.86
CA ALA A 116 -1.10 14.43 1.58
C ALA A 116 -1.63 13.26 2.44
N LEU A 117 -0.82 12.20 2.60
CA LEU A 117 -1.11 11.11 3.52
C LEU A 117 -1.25 11.62 4.96
N GLU A 118 -0.31 12.43 5.42
CA GLU A 118 -0.31 13.00 6.78
C GLU A 118 -1.51 13.92 7.02
N ALA A 119 -1.87 14.74 6.05
CA ALA A 119 -3.03 15.63 6.15
C ALA A 119 -4.35 14.87 6.34
N LYS A 120 -4.45 13.66 5.76
CA LYS A 120 -5.68 12.84 5.80
C LYS A 120 -5.67 11.78 6.90
N PHE A 121 -4.54 11.16 7.18
CA PHE A 121 -4.44 10.00 8.07
C PHE A 121 -3.39 10.17 9.18
N GLY A 122 -2.81 11.37 9.33
CA GLY A 122 -1.76 11.65 10.31
C GLY A 122 -2.20 11.46 11.77
N ASP A 123 -3.50 11.58 12.06
CA ASP A 123 -4.07 11.30 13.37
C ASP A 123 -4.04 9.81 13.76
N LEU A 124 -3.98 8.91 12.79
CA LEU A 124 -3.87 7.48 13.02
C LEU A 124 -2.41 7.02 13.22
N LEU A 125 -1.45 7.68 12.56
CA LEU A 125 -0.06 7.25 12.52
C LEU A 125 0.61 7.04 13.89
N PRO A 126 0.40 7.89 14.92
CA PRO A 126 1.00 7.70 16.24
C PRO A 126 0.58 6.40 16.96
N ARG A 127 -0.48 5.75 16.49
CA ARG A 127 -0.98 4.48 17.04
C ARG A 127 -0.48 3.28 16.26
N MET A 128 0.13 3.49 15.10
CA MET A 128 0.60 2.43 14.22
C MET A 128 1.98 1.91 14.65
N LYS A 129 2.22 0.65 14.40
CA LYS A 129 3.53 0.00 14.57
C LYS A 129 4.34 0.08 13.28
N TRP A 130 3.65 0.17 12.14
CA TRP A 130 4.29 0.22 10.83
C TRP A 130 3.49 1.04 9.83
N LEU A 131 4.22 1.54 8.81
CA LEU A 131 3.67 2.21 7.64
C LEU A 131 4.32 1.62 6.38
N ASN A 132 3.52 1.12 5.45
CA ASN A 132 3.99 0.57 4.19
C ASN A 132 3.72 1.58 3.06
N PHE A 133 4.78 2.01 2.40
CA PHE A 133 4.74 3.01 1.32
C PHE A 133 4.32 2.40 -0.03
N GLY A 134 4.08 1.08 -0.09
CA GLY A 134 3.70 0.37 -1.30
C GLY A 134 4.83 0.23 -2.31
N GLY A 135 4.44 -0.01 -3.55
CA GLY A 135 5.35 -0.19 -4.67
C GLY A 135 5.42 1.02 -5.61
N GLY A 136 5.90 0.77 -6.83
CA GLY A 136 6.04 1.79 -7.86
C GLY A 136 7.31 2.63 -7.76
N HIS A 137 8.22 2.27 -6.86
CA HIS A 137 9.52 2.93 -6.66
C HIS A 137 10.59 2.36 -7.61
N HIS A 138 11.20 3.21 -8.43
CA HIS A 138 12.26 2.85 -9.38
C HIS A 138 13.64 2.76 -8.73
N ILE A 139 13.78 2.22 -7.55
CA ILE A 139 15.00 2.27 -6.71
C ILE A 139 16.26 1.68 -7.34
N THR A 140 16.13 0.91 -8.41
CA THR A 140 17.26 0.30 -9.13
C THR A 140 17.70 1.11 -10.35
N ARG A 141 17.05 2.23 -10.65
CA ARG A 141 17.53 3.13 -11.71
C ARG A 141 18.83 3.81 -11.30
N PRO A 142 19.78 4.00 -12.25
CA PRO A 142 21.06 4.64 -11.94
C PRO A 142 20.95 6.10 -11.46
N ASP A 143 19.87 6.78 -11.86
CA ASP A 143 19.58 8.18 -11.57
C ASP A 143 18.54 8.38 -10.45
N TYR A 144 18.14 7.31 -9.75
CA TYR A 144 17.18 7.38 -8.64
C TYR A 144 17.78 8.12 -7.43
N ASP A 145 17.05 9.08 -6.87
CA ASP A 145 17.49 9.82 -5.69
C ASP A 145 17.26 9.03 -4.39
N LEU A 146 18.23 8.17 -4.07
CA LEU A 146 18.22 7.39 -2.84
C LEU A 146 18.26 8.27 -1.57
N ALA A 147 18.89 9.44 -1.64
CA ALA A 147 19.01 10.32 -0.47
C ALA A 147 17.63 10.90 -0.08
N THR A 148 16.79 11.22 -1.05
CA THR A 148 15.40 11.65 -0.80
C THR A 148 14.57 10.49 -0.27
N LEU A 149 14.70 9.27 -0.82
CA LEU A 149 14.03 8.10 -0.27
C LEU A 149 14.41 7.85 1.19
N GLU A 150 15.69 7.88 1.50
CA GLU A 150 16.21 7.70 2.87
C GLU A 150 15.64 8.74 3.83
N LYS A 151 15.56 10.01 3.42
CA LYS A 151 14.93 11.07 4.21
C LYS A 151 13.42 10.82 4.45
N CYS A 152 12.71 10.33 3.45
CA CYS A 152 11.29 9.97 3.59
C CYS A 152 11.12 8.86 4.62
N ILE A 153 11.95 7.82 4.56
CA ILE A 153 11.91 6.68 5.48
C ILE A 153 12.26 7.13 6.90
N THR A 154 13.46 7.70 7.08
CA THR A 154 13.98 8.08 8.40
C THR A 154 13.12 9.14 9.06
N GLY A 155 12.70 10.17 8.31
CA GLY A 155 11.81 11.21 8.82
C GLY A 155 10.46 10.68 9.28
N THR A 156 9.89 9.69 8.58
CA THR A 156 8.65 9.02 8.99
C THR A 156 8.87 8.19 10.26
N GLN A 157 9.96 7.44 10.33
CA GLN A 157 10.32 6.63 11.50
C GLN A 157 10.55 7.49 12.73
N GLU A 158 11.30 8.58 12.59
CA GLU A 158 11.57 9.52 13.69
C GLU A 158 10.32 10.23 14.19
N LYS A 159 9.44 10.62 13.26
CA LYS A 159 8.22 11.37 13.59
C LYS A 159 7.17 10.53 14.29
N TYR A 160 6.98 9.27 13.86
CA TYR A 160 5.85 8.44 14.30
C TYR A 160 6.26 7.18 15.08
N GLY A 161 7.54 6.84 15.12
CA GLY A 161 8.03 5.63 15.79
C GLY A 161 7.64 4.33 15.08
N VAL A 162 7.34 4.37 13.78
CA VAL A 162 6.86 3.23 13.00
C VAL A 162 7.98 2.51 12.26
N GLN A 163 7.82 1.22 12.01
CA GLN A 163 8.61 0.51 11.01
C GLN A 163 8.10 0.88 9.62
N VAL A 164 8.99 1.27 8.72
CA VAL A 164 8.64 1.54 7.31
C VAL A 164 8.90 0.30 6.46
N TYR A 165 7.95 -0.02 5.58
CA TYR A 165 8.04 -1.06 4.55
C TYR A 165 7.89 -0.46 3.16
N LEU A 166 8.51 -1.10 2.17
CA LEU A 166 8.44 -0.80 0.75
C LEU A 166 8.16 -2.09 -0.03
N GLU A 167 7.46 -1.97 -1.16
CA GLU A 167 7.12 -3.07 -2.05
C GLU A 167 7.64 -2.85 -3.49
N PRO A 168 8.95 -2.61 -3.71
CA PRO A 168 9.49 -2.23 -5.01
C PRO A 168 9.61 -3.45 -5.93
N GLY A 169 8.48 -3.97 -6.44
CA GLY A 169 8.42 -5.23 -7.22
C GLY A 169 9.30 -5.21 -8.46
N GLU A 170 9.34 -4.08 -9.18
CA GLU A 170 10.19 -3.92 -10.36
C GLU A 170 11.67 -4.07 -10.04
N ALA A 171 12.14 -3.56 -8.91
CA ALA A 171 13.53 -3.66 -8.48
C ALA A 171 14.05 -5.10 -8.39
N TRP A 172 13.16 -6.06 -8.14
CA TRP A 172 13.52 -7.48 -8.08
C TRP A 172 13.56 -8.16 -9.44
N ALA A 173 12.81 -7.65 -10.42
CA ALA A 173 12.61 -8.30 -11.72
C ALA A 173 13.30 -7.58 -12.89
N LEU A 174 13.61 -6.29 -12.74
CA LEU A 174 14.21 -5.49 -13.79
C LEU A 174 15.55 -6.08 -14.23
N ASN A 175 15.68 -6.33 -15.55
CA ASN A 175 16.87 -6.95 -16.15
C ASN A 175 17.22 -8.37 -15.63
N ALA A 176 16.30 -9.06 -14.96
CA ALA A 176 16.52 -10.40 -14.44
C ALA A 176 16.43 -11.49 -15.53
N GLY A 177 15.90 -11.18 -16.73
CA GLY A 177 15.76 -12.14 -17.82
C GLY A 177 15.27 -11.51 -19.11
N TYR A 178 15.10 -12.37 -20.12
CA TYR A 178 14.62 -12.01 -21.45
C TYR A 178 13.39 -12.85 -21.80
N LEU A 179 12.37 -12.20 -22.41
CA LEU A 179 11.28 -12.92 -23.06
C LEU A 179 11.68 -13.17 -24.53
N VAL A 180 11.87 -14.44 -24.90
CA VAL A 180 12.12 -14.84 -26.29
C VAL A 180 10.80 -15.28 -26.91
N THR A 181 10.44 -14.66 -28.04
CA THR A 181 9.19 -14.96 -28.74
C THR A 181 9.41 -14.98 -30.27
N THR A 182 8.48 -15.58 -30.99
CA THR A 182 8.45 -15.62 -32.45
C THR A 182 7.25 -14.84 -32.93
N VAL A 183 7.47 -13.88 -33.85
CA VAL A 183 6.39 -13.20 -34.55
C VAL A 183 5.72 -14.18 -35.50
N LEU A 184 4.44 -14.44 -35.31
CA LEU A 184 3.69 -15.41 -36.12
C LEU A 184 2.99 -14.74 -37.31
N ASP A 185 2.63 -13.48 -37.21
CA ASP A 185 1.96 -12.71 -38.24
C ASP A 185 2.13 -11.19 -38.02
N THR A 186 1.99 -10.43 -39.09
CA THR A 186 2.00 -8.97 -39.11
C THR A 186 0.85 -8.44 -39.95
N LEU A 187 0.09 -7.48 -39.41
CA LEU A 187 -1.00 -6.81 -40.09
C LEU A 187 -0.67 -5.33 -40.31
N GLN A 188 -1.02 -4.81 -41.51
CA GLN A 188 -0.98 -3.39 -41.79
C GLN A 188 -2.40 -2.80 -41.67
N ASN A 189 -2.54 -1.75 -40.87
CA ASN A 189 -3.77 -0.94 -40.75
C ASN A 189 -3.64 0.35 -41.54
#